data_6de7fd67fb311bed0a4274cbc1f15704
#
_entry.id   6de7fd67fb311bed0a4274cbc1f15704
#
_cell.length_a   1.000
_cell.length_b   1.000
_cell.length_c   1.000
_cell.angle_alpha   90.00
_cell.angle_beta   90.00
_cell.angle_gamma   90.00
#
_symmetry.space_group_name_H-M   'P 1'
#
loop_
_entity.id
_entity.type
_entity.pdbx_description
1 polymer ?
#
loop_
_entity_poly.entity_id
_entity_poly.type
_entity_poly.pdbx_seq_one_letter_code
_entity_poly.pdbx_strand_id
1 'polypeptide(L)'
;MIRNFLFSLFFFLGIVLISIIFLPAILLPKKIVLFGGKIMGFWTSLCLKIFLSTKIIIKGRENIIRGKKFFIAASHQSMFETFFLQTIFNSPVFILKKELLMIPIFGWYLKKIGSISIKRNKISKENLGFFDDISKQVKLSERPLIIFPQGTRLSAEDRTPFKKGSGRIYEELNISCQPIAINSGNTWPKYGEKKINTTLTVSILKPIEPGLSKEIFTKVLENTIYTELDTLN
;
A
#
# COMPACT_ATOMS: atom_id res chain seq x y z
N MET A 1 -18.03 17.74 11.35
CA MET A 1 -18.89 17.29 10.23
C MET A 1 -18.52 17.96 8.90
N ILE A 2 -18.60 19.28 8.73
CA ILE A 2 -18.35 19.97 7.44
C ILE A 2 -16.97 19.62 6.84
N ARG A 3 -15.89 19.68 7.61
CA ARG A 3 -14.53 19.36 7.13
C ARG A 3 -14.39 17.93 6.63
N ASN A 4 -15.02 16.95 7.29
CA ASN A 4 -15.04 15.55 6.87
C ASN A 4 -15.81 15.35 5.56
N PHE A 5 -16.91 16.09 5.40
CA PHE A 5 -17.68 16.10 4.15
C PHE A 5 -16.85 16.70 3.01
N LEU A 6 -16.29 17.89 3.20
CA LEU A 6 -15.44 18.56 2.20
C LEU A 6 -14.23 17.69 1.83
N PHE A 7 -13.55 17.09 2.81
CA PHE A 7 -12.47 16.16 2.53
C PHE A 7 -12.93 15.02 1.61
N SER A 8 -14.05 14.36 1.94
CA SER A 8 -14.55 13.25 1.12
C SER A 8 -14.95 13.71 -0.29
N LEU A 9 -15.66 14.83 -0.39
CA LEU A 9 -16.09 15.39 -1.64
C LEU A 9 -14.89 15.69 -2.56
N PHE A 10 -13.94 16.49 -2.08
CA PHE A 10 -12.77 16.88 -2.89
C PHE A 10 -11.82 15.72 -3.15
N PHE A 11 -11.63 14.81 -2.19
CA PHE A 11 -10.83 13.62 -2.40
C PHE A 11 -11.36 12.76 -3.55
N PHE A 12 -12.65 12.40 -3.53
CA PHE A 12 -13.24 11.57 -4.58
C PHE A 12 -13.38 12.32 -5.91
N LEU A 13 -13.77 13.60 -5.88
CA LEU A 13 -13.81 14.43 -7.08
C LEU A 13 -12.45 14.50 -7.77
N GLY A 14 -11.37 14.71 -7.00
CA GLY A 14 -10.01 14.74 -7.54
C GLY A 14 -9.59 13.40 -8.14
N ILE A 15 -9.92 12.26 -7.49
CA ILE A 15 -9.65 10.94 -8.06
C ILE A 15 -10.38 10.75 -9.39
N VAL A 16 -11.66 11.15 -9.47
CA VAL A 16 -12.45 11.06 -10.71
C VAL A 16 -11.83 11.95 -11.80
N LEU A 17 -11.54 13.21 -11.48
CA LEU A 17 -10.94 14.14 -12.45
C LEU A 17 -9.58 13.66 -12.94
N ILE A 18 -8.68 13.24 -12.04
CA ILE A 18 -7.37 12.69 -12.41
C ILE A 18 -7.57 11.44 -13.30
N SER A 19 -8.52 10.56 -12.95
CA SER A 19 -8.81 9.38 -13.78
C SER A 19 -9.30 9.77 -15.18
N ILE A 20 -10.13 10.77 -15.32
CA ILE A 20 -10.60 11.24 -16.64
C ILE A 20 -9.47 11.88 -17.44
N ILE A 21 -8.67 12.76 -16.81
CA ILE A 21 -7.52 13.42 -17.47
C ILE A 21 -6.51 12.39 -17.97
N PHE A 22 -6.25 11.34 -17.19
CA PHE A 22 -5.31 10.28 -17.57
C PHE A 22 -5.94 9.15 -18.41
N LEU A 23 -7.23 9.25 -18.80
CA LEU A 23 -7.89 8.22 -19.60
C LEU A 23 -7.13 7.89 -20.90
N PRO A 24 -6.62 8.86 -21.68
CA PRO A 24 -5.81 8.57 -22.86
C PRO A 24 -4.51 7.80 -22.54
N ALA A 25 -4.00 7.89 -21.31
CA ALA A 25 -2.78 7.18 -20.89
C ALA A 25 -2.91 5.65 -20.92
N ILE A 26 -4.14 5.13 -20.99
CA ILE A 26 -4.36 3.68 -21.17
C ILE A 26 -3.79 3.20 -22.51
N LEU A 27 -3.79 4.05 -23.53
CA LEU A 27 -3.22 3.76 -24.86
C LEU A 27 -1.72 4.09 -24.95
N LEU A 28 -1.18 4.83 -23.99
CA LEU A 28 0.18 5.33 -23.94
C LEU A 28 1.10 4.41 -23.09
N PRO A 29 2.44 4.65 -23.09
CA PRO A 29 3.35 3.87 -22.26
C PRO A 29 2.96 3.89 -20.77
N LYS A 30 3.14 2.74 -20.10
CA LYS A 30 2.79 2.52 -18.69
C LYS A 30 3.30 3.63 -17.73
N LYS A 31 4.43 4.25 -18.05
CA LYS A 31 5.04 5.33 -17.26
C LYS A 31 4.06 6.49 -17.00
N ILE A 32 3.18 6.81 -17.97
CA ILE A 32 2.22 7.91 -17.85
C ILE A 32 1.12 7.56 -16.86
N VAL A 33 0.61 6.34 -16.89
CA VAL A 33 -0.37 5.86 -15.89
C VAL A 33 0.24 5.85 -14.48
N LEU A 34 1.49 5.39 -14.34
CA LEU A 34 2.20 5.41 -13.06
C LEU A 34 2.41 6.83 -12.53
N PHE A 35 2.65 7.79 -13.41
CA PHE A 35 2.72 9.20 -13.04
C PHE A 35 1.37 9.72 -12.53
N GLY A 36 0.26 9.37 -13.19
CA GLY A 36 -1.10 9.65 -12.69
C GLY A 36 -1.34 9.09 -11.29
N GLY A 37 -0.87 7.87 -11.01
CA GLY A 37 -0.92 7.29 -9.66
C GLY A 37 -0.15 8.12 -8.61
N LYS A 38 1.02 8.67 -8.95
CA LYS A 38 1.76 9.58 -8.06
C LYS A 38 1.00 10.88 -7.82
N ILE A 39 0.37 11.44 -8.85
CA ILE A 39 -0.48 12.64 -8.71
C ILE A 39 -1.63 12.36 -7.74
N MET A 40 -2.29 11.19 -7.82
CA MET A 40 -3.32 10.80 -6.85
C MET A 40 -2.77 10.73 -5.41
N GLY A 41 -1.53 10.27 -5.22
CA GLY A 41 -0.88 10.26 -3.92
C GLY A 41 -0.62 11.67 -3.36
N PHE A 42 -0.14 12.60 -4.20
CA PHE A 42 0.01 14.01 -3.82
C PHE A 42 -1.33 14.68 -3.53
N TRP A 43 -2.34 14.42 -4.36
CA TRP A 43 -3.71 14.91 -4.15
C TRP A 43 -4.28 14.44 -2.81
N THR A 44 -4.10 13.16 -2.48
CA THR A 44 -4.51 12.59 -1.19
C THR A 44 -3.87 13.34 -0.02
N SER A 45 -2.57 13.60 -0.11
CA SER A 45 -1.82 14.34 0.91
C SER A 45 -2.30 15.78 1.04
N LEU A 46 -2.59 16.43 -0.08
CA LEU A 46 -3.11 17.80 -0.12
C LEU A 46 -4.49 17.90 0.55
N CYS A 47 -5.40 16.97 0.22
CA CYS A 47 -6.73 16.91 0.85
C CYS A 47 -6.65 16.70 2.37
N LEU A 48 -5.78 15.80 2.84
CA LEU A 48 -5.54 15.59 4.28
C LEU A 48 -5.05 16.87 4.96
N LYS A 49 -4.09 17.55 4.34
CA LYS A 49 -3.51 18.79 4.88
C LYS A 49 -4.54 19.92 4.93
N ILE A 50 -5.28 20.16 3.85
CA ILE A 50 -6.21 21.30 3.74
C ILE A 50 -7.46 21.08 4.60
N PHE A 51 -8.13 19.94 4.43
CA PHE A 51 -9.45 19.73 5.04
C PHE A 51 -9.36 19.17 6.45
N LEU A 52 -8.36 18.32 6.73
CA LEU A 52 -8.22 17.68 8.04
C LEU A 52 -7.09 18.29 8.89
N SER A 53 -6.33 19.26 8.38
CA SER A 53 -5.14 19.84 9.05
C SER A 53 -4.16 18.75 9.51
N THR A 54 -4.01 17.70 8.71
CA THR A 54 -3.14 16.57 9.04
C THR A 54 -1.69 16.91 8.71
N LYS A 55 -0.79 16.73 9.68
CA LYS A 55 0.66 16.78 9.46
C LYS A 55 1.14 15.39 9.04
N ILE A 56 1.74 15.27 7.86
CA ILE A 56 2.32 14.01 7.38
C ILE A 56 3.82 14.04 7.64
N ILE A 57 4.32 13.05 8.39
CA ILE A 57 5.74 12.88 8.72
C ILE A 57 6.25 11.57 8.11
N ILE A 58 7.42 11.59 7.50
CA ILE A 58 8.12 10.40 7.02
C ILE A 58 9.39 10.25 7.83
N LYS A 59 9.50 9.15 8.58
CA LYS A 59 10.68 8.77 9.36
C LYS A 59 11.46 7.66 8.65
N GLY A 60 12.77 7.56 8.89
CA GLY A 60 13.59 6.44 8.43
C GLY A 60 13.83 6.41 6.92
N ARG A 61 13.87 7.55 6.23
CA ARG A 61 14.17 7.60 4.78
C ARG A 61 15.52 7.00 4.42
N GLU A 62 16.48 7.04 5.35
CA GLU A 62 17.80 6.43 5.24
C GLU A 62 17.74 4.90 5.17
N ASN A 63 16.68 4.27 5.69
CA ASN A 63 16.48 2.82 5.66
C ASN A 63 15.97 2.30 4.31
N ILE A 64 15.61 3.18 3.37
CA ILE A 64 15.08 2.76 2.07
C ILE A 64 16.15 1.94 1.33
N ILE A 65 15.80 0.69 0.99
CA ILE A 65 16.65 -0.20 0.21
C ILE A 65 16.90 0.40 -1.17
N ARG A 66 18.18 0.44 -1.57
CA ARG A 66 18.62 0.94 -2.89
C ARG A 66 19.52 -0.08 -3.56
N GLY A 67 19.56 -0.07 -4.88
CA GLY A 67 20.52 -0.86 -5.67
C GLY A 67 20.25 -2.37 -5.73
N LYS A 68 19.22 -2.88 -5.01
CA LYS A 68 18.80 -4.29 -5.07
C LYS A 68 17.29 -4.42 -5.11
N LYS A 69 16.80 -5.57 -5.56
CA LYS A 69 15.37 -5.87 -5.51
C LYS A 69 14.91 -6.10 -4.08
N PHE A 70 13.71 -5.64 -3.78
CA PHE A 70 13.06 -5.81 -2.47
C PHE A 70 11.55 -5.79 -2.64
N PHE A 71 10.84 -6.23 -1.62
CA PHE A 71 9.42 -6.01 -1.50
C PHE A 71 9.09 -5.21 -0.24
N ILE A 72 7.93 -4.57 -0.22
CA ILE A 72 7.47 -3.73 0.86
C ILE A 72 6.38 -4.48 1.62
N ALA A 73 6.48 -4.49 2.95
CA ALA A 73 5.42 -4.97 3.84
C ALA A 73 4.97 -3.82 4.73
N ALA A 74 3.77 -3.30 4.48
CA ALA A 74 3.25 -2.13 5.19
C ALA A 74 2.03 -2.48 6.06
N SER A 75 1.88 -1.82 7.22
CA SER A 75 0.62 -1.83 7.96
C SER A 75 -0.51 -1.23 7.11
N HIS A 76 -1.74 -1.67 7.33
CA HIS A 76 -2.90 -1.24 6.55
C HIS A 76 -4.06 -0.84 7.44
N GLN A 77 -4.28 0.45 7.57
CA GLN A 77 -5.33 1.02 8.43
C GLN A 77 -6.31 1.92 7.65
N SER A 78 -5.87 2.45 6.49
CA SER A 78 -6.61 3.44 5.72
C SER A 78 -6.55 3.17 4.21
N MET A 79 -7.22 4.01 3.43
CA MET A 79 -6.97 4.11 1.98
C MET A 79 -5.70 4.90 1.66
N PHE A 80 -5.21 5.68 2.61
CA PHE A 80 -4.04 6.54 2.46
C PHE A 80 -2.82 5.79 1.91
N GLU A 81 -2.49 4.64 2.47
CA GLU A 81 -1.29 3.87 2.12
C GLU A 81 -1.24 3.52 0.63
N THR A 82 -2.39 3.16 0.06
CA THR A 82 -2.47 2.72 -1.35
C THR A 82 -2.18 3.85 -2.34
N PHE A 83 -2.49 5.09 -1.95
CA PHE A 83 -2.18 6.28 -2.75
C PHE A 83 -0.81 6.85 -2.42
N PHE A 84 -0.48 6.97 -1.13
CA PHE A 84 0.70 7.71 -0.70
C PHE A 84 2.01 6.97 -0.93
N LEU A 85 2.07 5.66 -0.71
CA LEU A 85 3.31 4.89 -0.87
C LEU A 85 3.86 4.91 -2.30
N GLN A 86 3.02 5.21 -3.30
CA GLN A 86 3.46 5.43 -4.68
C GLN A 86 4.35 6.68 -4.84
N THR A 87 4.25 7.64 -3.92
CA THR A 87 5.05 8.88 -3.96
C THR A 87 6.43 8.69 -3.34
N ILE A 88 6.58 7.74 -2.41
CA ILE A 88 7.84 7.45 -1.73
C ILE A 88 8.68 6.44 -2.52
N PHE A 89 8.03 5.37 -2.97
CA PHE A 89 8.68 4.29 -3.70
C PHE A 89 8.40 4.42 -5.20
N ASN A 90 9.19 3.74 -6.01
CA ASN A 90 9.03 3.78 -7.47
C ASN A 90 7.75 3.06 -7.93
N SER A 91 6.58 3.64 -7.61
CA SER A 91 5.25 3.15 -7.99
C SER A 91 5.10 1.64 -7.80
N PRO A 92 4.99 1.14 -6.55
CA PRO A 92 4.99 -0.29 -6.24
C PRO A 92 3.95 -1.08 -7.03
N VAL A 93 4.20 -2.37 -7.23
CA VAL A 93 3.21 -3.32 -7.74
C VAL A 93 2.33 -3.74 -6.58
N PHE A 94 1.02 -3.51 -6.66
CA PHE A 94 0.07 -3.83 -5.59
C PHE A 94 -0.55 -5.22 -5.77
N ILE A 95 -0.69 -5.94 -4.67
CA ILE A 95 -1.60 -7.10 -4.57
C ILE A 95 -2.96 -6.58 -4.11
N LEU A 96 -3.98 -6.80 -4.91
CA LEU A 96 -5.31 -6.25 -4.69
C LEU A 96 -6.42 -7.29 -4.83
N LYS A 97 -7.61 -6.95 -4.37
CA LYS A 97 -8.81 -7.77 -4.59
C LYS A 97 -9.19 -7.81 -6.06
N LYS A 98 -9.55 -8.99 -6.59
CA LYS A 98 -9.96 -9.19 -7.99
C LYS A 98 -11.13 -8.28 -8.39
N GLU A 99 -12.04 -8.01 -7.48
CA GLU A 99 -13.21 -7.17 -7.70
C GLU A 99 -12.84 -5.71 -8.08
N LEU A 100 -11.69 -5.22 -7.63
CA LEU A 100 -11.22 -3.88 -8.01
C LEU A 100 -10.89 -3.75 -9.50
N LEU A 101 -10.55 -4.86 -10.16
CA LEU A 101 -10.31 -4.88 -11.62
C LEU A 101 -11.60 -4.73 -12.43
N MET A 102 -12.77 -4.88 -11.81
CA MET A 102 -14.08 -4.74 -12.45
C MET A 102 -14.61 -3.31 -12.40
N ILE A 103 -14.00 -2.42 -11.61
CA ILE A 103 -14.39 -1.01 -11.53
C ILE A 103 -14.04 -0.34 -12.86
N PRO A 104 -15.01 0.26 -13.58
CA PRO A 104 -14.75 0.94 -14.83
C PRO A 104 -13.64 1.98 -14.69
N ILE A 105 -12.84 2.17 -15.71
CA ILE A 105 -11.68 3.08 -15.77
C ILE A 105 -10.59 2.69 -14.76
N PHE A 106 -10.91 2.64 -13.47
CA PHE A 106 -9.95 2.33 -12.41
C PHE A 106 -9.35 0.92 -12.57
N GLY A 107 -10.16 -0.08 -12.86
CA GLY A 107 -9.70 -1.44 -13.14
C GLY A 107 -8.81 -1.53 -14.37
N TRP A 108 -9.05 -0.71 -15.39
CA TRP A 108 -8.20 -0.64 -16.58
C TRP A 108 -6.80 -0.11 -16.24
N TYR A 109 -6.71 0.92 -15.38
CA TYR A 109 -5.42 1.40 -14.87
C TYR A 109 -4.68 0.31 -14.08
N LEU A 110 -5.36 -0.37 -13.17
CA LEU A 110 -4.77 -1.43 -12.36
C LEU A 110 -4.20 -2.56 -13.22
N LYS A 111 -4.92 -2.96 -14.28
CA LYS A 111 -4.42 -3.93 -15.27
C LYS A 111 -3.21 -3.38 -16.03
N LYS A 112 -3.29 -2.16 -16.54
CA LYS A 112 -2.21 -1.52 -17.32
C LYS A 112 -0.91 -1.40 -16.53
N ILE A 113 -0.99 -1.09 -15.23
CA ILE A 113 0.21 -0.97 -14.39
C ILE A 113 0.74 -2.32 -13.89
N GLY A 114 0.07 -3.44 -14.18
CA GLY A 114 0.50 -4.79 -13.82
C GLY A 114 0.26 -5.11 -12.34
N SER A 115 -0.87 -4.66 -11.77
CA SER A 115 -1.28 -5.07 -10.43
C SER A 115 -1.63 -6.55 -10.39
N ILE A 116 -1.29 -7.23 -9.30
CA ILE A 116 -1.57 -8.64 -9.08
C ILE A 116 -2.89 -8.77 -8.32
N SER A 117 -3.82 -9.57 -8.82
CA SER A 117 -5.11 -9.75 -8.16
C SER A 117 -5.23 -11.10 -7.47
N ILE A 118 -5.92 -11.11 -6.32
CA ILE A 118 -6.21 -12.32 -5.56
C ILE A 118 -7.69 -12.36 -5.17
N LYS A 119 -8.31 -13.53 -5.26
CA LYS A 119 -9.58 -13.83 -4.60
C LYS A 119 -9.30 -14.18 -3.14
N ARG A 120 -9.66 -13.29 -2.22
CA ARG A 120 -9.49 -13.51 -0.77
C ARG A 120 -10.53 -14.52 -0.27
N ASN A 121 -10.13 -15.31 0.75
CA ASN A 121 -11.01 -16.26 1.46
C ASN A 121 -11.53 -17.45 0.66
N LYS A 122 -10.91 -17.79 -0.48
CA LYS A 122 -11.21 -19.02 -1.21
C LYS A 122 -9.93 -19.73 -1.61
N ILE A 123 -9.83 -21.03 -1.30
CA ILE A 123 -8.91 -21.92 -1.99
C ILE A 123 -9.56 -22.16 -3.36
N SER A 124 -9.13 -21.42 -4.37
CA SER A 124 -9.65 -21.57 -5.72
C SER A 124 -8.53 -21.96 -6.67
N LYS A 125 -8.88 -22.71 -7.72
CA LYS A 125 -7.92 -23.01 -8.81
C LYS A 125 -7.27 -21.73 -9.37
N GLU A 126 -7.96 -20.59 -9.31
CA GLU A 126 -7.45 -19.29 -9.75
C GLU A 126 -6.31 -18.74 -8.88
N ASN A 127 -6.17 -19.23 -7.64
CA ASN A 127 -5.08 -18.84 -6.75
C ASN A 127 -3.89 -19.80 -6.79
N LEU A 128 -3.95 -20.90 -7.54
CA LEU A 128 -2.84 -21.87 -7.62
C LEU A 128 -1.58 -21.27 -8.24
N GLY A 129 -1.72 -20.42 -9.26
CA GLY A 129 -0.60 -19.71 -9.91
C GLY A 129 -0.21 -18.38 -9.24
N PHE A 130 -0.82 -18.02 -8.10
CA PHE A 130 -0.63 -16.70 -7.50
C PHE A 130 0.83 -16.40 -7.11
N PHE A 131 1.54 -17.36 -6.55
CA PHE A 131 2.95 -17.19 -6.16
C PHE A 131 3.87 -17.14 -7.38
N ASP A 132 3.57 -17.94 -8.42
CA ASP A 132 4.29 -17.90 -9.70
C ASP A 132 4.12 -16.55 -10.39
N ASP A 133 2.89 -16.00 -10.37
CA ASP A 133 2.60 -14.66 -10.89
C ASP A 133 3.38 -13.57 -10.14
N ILE A 134 3.46 -13.67 -8.81
CA ILE A 134 4.27 -12.77 -7.98
C ILE A 134 5.74 -12.86 -8.38
N SER A 135 6.31 -14.07 -8.40
CA SER A 135 7.70 -14.31 -8.76
C SER A 135 8.01 -13.76 -10.14
N LYS A 136 7.15 -14.02 -11.13
CA LYS A 136 7.29 -13.52 -12.48
C LYS A 136 7.26 -12.00 -12.55
N GLN A 137 6.29 -11.36 -11.88
CA GLN A 137 6.16 -9.89 -11.86
C GLN A 137 7.36 -9.23 -11.18
N VAL A 138 7.84 -9.77 -10.07
CA VAL A 138 9.01 -9.23 -9.36
C VAL A 138 10.29 -9.41 -10.18
N LYS A 139 10.44 -10.55 -10.88
CA LYS A 139 11.60 -10.80 -11.77
C LYS A 139 11.63 -9.83 -12.95
N LEU A 140 10.47 -9.54 -13.55
CA LEU A 140 10.34 -8.70 -14.74
C LEU A 140 10.23 -7.20 -14.45
N SER A 141 9.98 -6.81 -13.21
CA SER A 141 9.74 -5.42 -12.82
C SER A 141 10.89 -4.86 -11.98
N GLU A 142 11.33 -3.64 -12.30
CA GLU A 142 12.20 -2.83 -11.42
C GLU A 142 11.44 -2.16 -10.27
N ARG A 143 10.12 -2.38 -10.20
CA ARG A 143 9.25 -1.80 -9.19
C ARG A 143 9.10 -2.77 -8.03
N PRO A 144 9.21 -2.31 -6.76
CA PRO A 144 9.01 -3.20 -5.63
C PRO A 144 7.56 -3.70 -5.56
N LEU A 145 7.37 -4.94 -5.13
CA LEU A 145 6.05 -5.44 -4.75
C LEU A 145 5.66 -4.82 -3.42
N ILE A 146 4.38 -4.51 -3.21
CA ILE A 146 3.85 -4.13 -1.90
C ILE A 146 2.78 -5.10 -1.45
N ILE A 147 2.91 -5.54 -0.20
CA ILE A 147 1.93 -6.36 0.50
C ILE A 147 1.45 -5.67 1.77
N PHE A 148 0.23 -6.02 2.18
CA PHE A 148 -0.32 -5.66 3.46
C PHE A 148 -0.53 -6.95 4.28
N PRO A 149 0.39 -7.29 5.21
CA PRO A 149 0.41 -8.59 5.89
C PRO A 149 -0.86 -8.91 6.66
N GLN A 150 -1.58 -7.89 7.11
CA GLN A 150 -2.86 -8.04 7.81
C GLN A 150 -3.99 -8.57 6.90
N GLY A 151 -3.85 -8.44 5.58
CA GLY A 151 -4.82 -8.88 4.57
C GLY A 151 -6.09 -8.04 4.49
N THR A 152 -6.31 -7.11 5.42
CA THR A 152 -7.41 -6.14 5.41
C THR A 152 -6.99 -4.89 6.17
N ARG A 153 -7.74 -3.80 6.05
CA ARG A 153 -7.55 -2.62 6.89
C ARG A 153 -8.03 -2.91 8.31
N LEU A 154 -7.18 -2.65 9.28
CA LEU A 154 -7.45 -2.80 10.71
C LEU A 154 -7.64 -1.42 11.37
N SER A 155 -8.22 -1.38 12.57
CA SER A 155 -8.21 -0.18 13.40
C SER A 155 -6.78 0.15 13.87
N ALA A 156 -6.56 1.36 14.36
CA ALA A 156 -5.24 1.79 14.81
C ALA A 156 -4.71 0.95 16.00
N GLU A 157 -5.62 0.43 16.82
CA GLU A 157 -5.33 -0.31 18.06
C GLU A 157 -5.28 -1.83 17.83
N ASP A 158 -5.77 -2.31 16.68
CA ASP A 158 -5.88 -3.74 16.39
C ASP A 158 -4.50 -4.34 16.07
N ARG A 159 -4.18 -5.44 16.74
CA ARG A 159 -2.93 -6.21 16.61
C ARG A 159 -3.19 -7.63 16.14
N THR A 160 -4.15 -7.81 15.23
CA THR A 160 -4.44 -9.11 14.61
C THR A 160 -3.18 -9.71 13.99
N PRO A 161 -2.88 -10.99 14.26
CA PRO A 161 -1.71 -11.66 13.71
C PRO A 161 -1.63 -11.60 12.17
N PHE A 162 -0.41 -11.46 11.66
CA PHE A 162 -0.17 -11.37 10.22
C PHE A 162 -0.53 -12.67 9.50
N LYS A 163 -1.05 -12.55 8.30
CA LYS A 163 -1.41 -13.71 7.48
C LYS A 163 -0.17 -14.47 7.01
N LYS A 164 -0.23 -15.80 7.04
CA LYS A 164 0.84 -16.71 6.58
C LYS A 164 1.32 -16.44 5.15
N GLY A 165 0.51 -15.75 4.34
CA GLY A 165 0.86 -15.36 2.96
C GLY A 165 2.08 -14.45 2.87
N SER A 166 2.33 -13.59 3.88
CA SER A 166 3.53 -12.73 3.90
C SER A 166 4.81 -13.53 3.99
N GLY A 167 4.83 -14.55 4.87
CA GLY A 167 5.97 -15.46 5.00
C GLY A 167 6.21 -16.30 3.74
N ARG A 168 5.14 -16.77 3.09
CA ARG A 168 5.27 -17.50 1.82
C ARG A 168 5.84 -16.63 0.71
N ILE A 169 5.41 -15.37 0.59
CA ILE A 169 5.95 -14.41 -0.39
C ILE A 169 7.44 -14.17 -0.12
N TYR A 170 7.83 -13.99 1.14
CA TYR A 170 9.23 -13.79 1.52
C TYR A 170 10.11 -15.01 1.13
N GLU A 171 9.68 -16.23 1.46
CA GLU A 171 10.37 -17.48 1.13
C GLU A 171 10.48 -17.67 -0.38
N GLU A 172 9.38 -17.43 -1.13
CA GLU A 172 9.33 -17.59 -2.59
C GLU A 172 10.22 -16.58 -3.32
N LEU A 173 10.21 -15.32 -2.90
CA LEU A 173 10.99 -14.28 -3.55
C LEU A 173 12.47 -14.32 -3.18
N ASN A 174 12.80 -14.77 -1.96
CA ASN A 174 14.15 -14.78 -1.40
C ASN A 174 14.90 -13.44 -1.58
N ILE A 175 14.21 -12.34 -1.33
CA ILE A 175 14.75 -10.97 -1.40
C ILE A 175 14.45 -10.22 -0.11
N SER A 176 15.15 -9.10 0.11
CA SER A 176 14.96 -8.26 1.29
C SER A 176 13.54 -7.71 1.39
N CYS A 177 13.00 -7.64 2.60
CA CYS A 177 11.74 -7.00 2.91
C CYS A 177 11.98 -5.60 3.50
N GLN A 178 11.25 -4.59 3.02
CA GLN A 178 11.20 -3.25 3.61
C GLN A 178 9.94 -3.12 4.47
N PRO A 179 10.03 -3.24 5.81
CA PRO A 179 8.88 -3.04 6.68
C PRO A 179 8.51 -1.55 6.78
N ILE A 180 7.20 -1.25 6.86
CA ILE A 180 6.68 0.10 7.03
C ILE A 180 5.54 0.09 8.05
N ALA A 181 5.65 0.92 9.08
CA ALA A 181 4.58 1.19 10.02
C ALA A 181 3.91 2.52 9.69
N ILE A 182 2.58 2.55 9.64
CA ILE A 182 1.80 3.75 9.31
C ILE A 182 0.61 3.84 10.24
N ASN A 183 0.50 4.92 11.00
CA ASN A 183 -0.61 5.16 11.94
C ASN A 183 -1.79 5.92 11.30
N SER A 184 -2.06 5.67 10.04
CA SER A 184 -3.10 6.37 9.27
C SER A 184 -4.52 6.17 9.80
N GLY A 185 -4.78 5.09 10.53
CA GLY A 185 -6.06 4.83 11.19
C GLY A 185 -6.42 5.87 12.23
N ASN A 186 -5.43 6.52 12.83
CA ASN A 186 -5.65 7.62 13.77
C ASN A 186 -6.21 8.89 13.12
N THR A 187 -6.02 9.04 11.82
CA THR A 187 -6.52 10.18 11.04
C THR A 187 -7.71 9.80 10.18
N TRP A 188 -7.57 8.72 9.42
CA TRP A 188 -8.54 8.27 8.44
C TRP A 188 -8.82 6.77 8.59
N PRO A 189 -9.62 6.38 9.59
CA PRO A 189 -9.93 4.98 9.85
C PRO A 189 -10.75 4.36 8.71
N LYS A 190 -10.77 3.02 8.67
CA LYS A 190 -11.61 2.24 7.74
C LYS A 190 -13.09 2.52 7.92
N TYR A 191 -13.52 2.68 9.19
CA TYR A 191 -14.88 2.98 9.61
C TYR A 191 -14.89 4.17 10.55
N GLY A 192 -15.98 4.89 10.61
CA GLY A 192 -16.14 6.06 11.49
C GLY A 192 -15.63 7.36 10.87
N GLU A 193 -15.57 8.38 11.70
CA GLU A 193 -15.19 9.72 11.29
C GLU A 193 -13.68 9.91 11.19
N LYS A 194 -13.27 10.71 10.22
CA LYS A 194 -11.87 11.14 10.10
C LYS A 194 -11.58 12.19 11.16
N LYS A 195 -10.43 12.08 11.79
CA LYS A 195 -9.99 13.00 12.84
C LYS A 195 -9.23 14.18 12.23
N ILE A 196 -9.42 15.35 12.79
CA ILE A 196 -8.75 16.59 12.38
C ILE A 196 -7.57 16.91 13.31
N ASN A 197 -6.64 17.75 12.84
CA ASN A 197 -5.46 18.20 13.61
C ASN A 197 -4.60 17.03 14.12
N THR A 198 -4.43 16.01 13.30
CA THR A 198 -3.65 14.81 13.66
C THR A 198 -2.28 14.80 12.99
N THR A 199 -1.37 14.00 13.53
CA THR A 199 -0.11 13.65 12.90
C THR A 199 -0.20 12.23 12.34
N LEU A 200 0.01 12.10 11.02
CA LEU A 200 0.09 10.84 10.32
C LEU A 200 1.57 10.56 10.03
N THR A 201 2.10 9.50 10.61
CA THR A 201 3.50 9.12 10.46
C THR A 201 3.63 7.89 9.58
N VAL A 202 4.54 7.96 8.60
CA VAL A 202 5.01 6.83 7.81
C VAL A 202 6.43 6.53 8.26
N SER A 203 6.62 5.44 9.00
CA SER A 203 7.91 5.01 9.53
C SER A 203 8.49 3.89 8.67
N ILE A 204 9.61 4.17 8.00
CA ILE A 204 10.35 3.22 7.16
C ILE A 204 11.39 2.55 8.06
N LEU A 205 11.20 1.26 8.33
CA LEU A 205 11.97 0.52 9.31
C LEU A 205 13.21 -0.14 8.67
N LYS A 206 14.11 -0.66 9.48
CA LYS A 206 15.29 -1.37 8.97
C LYS A 206 14.86 -2.58 8.13
N PRO A 207 15.53 -2.87 7.01
CA PRO A 207 15.26 -4.01 6.18
C PRO A 207 15.38 -5.34 6.95
N ILE A 208 14.55 -6.32 6.57
CA ILE A 208 14.72 -7.72 6.95
C ILE A 208 15.35 -8.43 5.75
N GLU A 209 16.57 -8.90 5.92
CA GLU A 209 17.31 -9.59 4.85
C GLU A 209 16.78 -11.03 4.63
N PRO A 210 16.99 -11.63 3.45
CA PRO A 210 16.59 -13.01 3.18
C PRO A 210 17.35 -14.02 4.06
N GLY A 211 16.79 -15.23 4.20
CA GLY A 211 17.43 -16.33 4.94
C GLY A 211 16.69 -16.80 6.19
N LEU A 212 15.62 -16.14 6.61
CA LEU A 212 14.75 -16.63 7.68
C LEU A 212 13.73 -17.65 7.14
N SER A 213 13.26 -18.56 7.99
CA SER A 213 12.07 -19.35 7.65
C SER A 213 10.84 -18.46 7.59
N LYS A 214 9.80 -18.85 6.83
CA LYS A 214 8.56 -18.07 6.69
C LYS A 214 7.85 -17.80 8.01
N GLU A 215 7.96 -18.73 8.97
CA GLU A 215 7.37 -18.61 10.31
C GLU A 215 8.13 -17.56 11.14
N ILE A 216 9.47 -17.64 11.15
CA ILE A 216 10.32 -16.66 11.86
C ILE A 216 10.16 -15.28 11.23
N PHE A 217 10.25 -15.18 9.90
CA PHE A 217 10.04 -13.92 9.19
C PHE A 217 8.71 -13.27 9.54
N THR A 218 7.61 -14.04 9.53
CA THR A 218 6.27 -13.49 9.82
C THR A 218 6.21 -12.91 11.23
N LYS A 219 6.79 -13.58 12.22
CA LYS A 219 6.86 -13.09 13.61
C LYS A 219 7.76 -11.86 13.75
N VAL A 220 8.93 -11.87 13.13
CA VAL A 220 9.86 -10.73 13.15
C VAL A 220 9.20 -9.50 12.49
N LEU A 221 8.58 -9.68 11.33
CA LEU A 221 7.88 -8.61 10.63
C LEU A 221 6.72 -8.03 11.47
N GLU A 222 5.92 -8.91 12.07
CA GLU A 222 4.80 -8.53 12.93
C GLU A 222 5.27 -7.71 14.14
N ASN A 223 6.24 -8.22 14.87
CA ASN A 223 6.81 -7.53 16.03
C ASN A 223 7.41 -6.18 15.61
N THR A 224 8.18 -6.14 14.53
CA THR A 224 8.82 -4.92 14.05
C THR A 224 7.80 -3.82 13.72
N ILE A 225 6.73 -4.18 13.01
CA ILE A 225 5.70 -3.20 12.61
C ILE A 225 4.83 -2.79 13.79
N TYR A 226 4.41 -3.73 14.64
CA TYR A 226 3.51 -3.41 15.76
C TYR A 226 4.23 -2.66 16.88
N THR A 227 5.47 -3.00 17.20
CA THR A 227 6.27 -2.22 18.16
C THR A 227 6.43 -0.77 17.73
N GLU A 228 6.72 -0.52 16.43
CA GLU A 228 6.80 0.84 15.94
C GLU A 228 5.44 1.54 16.00
N LEU A 229 4.33 0.88 15.61
CA LEU A 229 2.99 1.46 15.70
C LEU A 229 2.62 1.88 17.13
N ASP A 230 3.07 1.14 18.14
CA ASP A 230 2.83 1.47 19.56
C ASP A 230 3.56 2.75 19.98
N THR A 231 4.66 3.09 19.31
CA THR A 231 5.37 4.37 19.54
C THR A 231 4.76 5.56 18.78
N LEU A 232 3.89 5.30 17.81
CA LEU A 232 3.29 6.32 16.94
C LEU A 232 1.88 6.74 17.40
N ASN A 233 1.31 6.03 18.37
CA ASN A 233 -0.05 6.28 18.88
C ASN A 233 -0.07 7.27 20.04
#